data_87d1fd4c1f0ff890c05cf370dddaff1d
#
_entry.id   87d1fd4c1f0ff890c05cf370dddaff1d
#
_cell.length_a   1.000
_cell.length_b   1.000
_cell.length_c   1.000
_cell.angle_alpha   90.00
_cell.angle_beta   90.00
_cell.angle_gamma   90.00
#
_symmetry.space_group_name_H-M   'P 1'
#
loop_
_entity.id
_entity.type
_entity.pdbx_description
1 polymer ?
#
loop_
_entity_poly.entity_id
_entity_poly.type
_entity_poly.pdbx_seq_one_letter_code
_entity_poly.pdbx_strand_id
1 'polypeptide(L)'
;ASGFSFTVREKLFRHVMDIGSEEMQDFSVASLITRTTNDITQIQMIVAMGLQMMIKSPIMAVWAIIKILGKSWELSAVTAAFVVVICVTVITVMSICIPRFRIVQKLTDQINRVARENLTGINVVHAFNAEQYQNDKFNKPSLDMMNVQVKNQKLFALVQPTMTLGMNGLALT
;
A
#
# COMPACT_ATOMS: atom_id res chain seq x y z
N ALA A 1 -1.10 8.44 -19.12
CA ALA A 1 -1.93 8.63 -17.92
C ALA A 1 -3.01 9.68 -18.11
N SER A 2 -2.71 10.90 -18.62
CA SER A 2 -3.71 11.95 -18.86
C SER A 2 -4.79 11.56 -19.88
N GLY A 3 -4.44 10.95 -21.01
CA GLY A 3 -5.41 10.43 -21.98
C GLY A 3 -6.31 9.34 -21.38
N PHE A 4 -5.77 8.46 -20.56
CA PHE A 4 -6.57 7.46 -19.82
C PHE A 4 -7.58 8.14 -18.89
N SER A 5 -7.16 9.11 -18.11
CA SER A 5 -8.04 9.86 -17.21
C SER A 5 -9.14 10.61 -17.98
N PHE A 6 -8.82 11.22 -19.12
CA PHE A 6 -9.80 11.87 -19.98
C PHE A 6 -10.86 10.88 -20.46
N THR A 7 -10.45 9.73 -21.00
CA THR A 7 -11.38 8.70 -21.48
C THR A 7 -12.26 8.13 -20.37
N VAL A 8 -11.69 7.94 -19.16
CA VAL A 8 -12.46 7.45 -18.01
C VAL A 8 -13.48 8.49 -17.55
N ARG A 9 -13.10 9.78 -17.48
CA ARG A 9 -14.03 10.87 -17.12
C ARG A 9 -15.16 11.02 -18.14
N GLU A 10 -14.84 10.95 -19.42
CA GLU A 10 -15.84 11.03 -20.49
C GLU A 10 -16.84 9.87 -20.41
N LYS A 11 -16.34 8.63 -20.26
CA LYS A 11 -17.22 7.46 -20.14
C LYS A 11 -18.06 7.50 -18.87
N LEU A 12 -17.47 7.90 -17.74
CA LEU A 12 -18.21 8.03 -16.49
C LEU A 12 -19.27 9.12 -16.57
N PHE A 13 -18.94 10.26 -17.13
CA PHE A 13 -19.90 11.36 -17.31
C PHE A 13 -21.07 10.93 -18.20
N ARG A 14 -20.80 10.30 -19.34
CA ARG A 14 -21.85 9.75 -20.22
C ARG A 14 -22.72 8.75 -19.47
N HIS A 15 -22.10 7.81 -18.73
CA HIS A 15 -22.85 6.81 -17.96
C HIS A 15 -23.74 7.46 -16.89
N VAL A 16 -23.26 8.49 -16.19
CA VAL A 16 -24.07 9.24 -15.20
C VAL A 16 -25.24 9.98 -15.87
N MET A 17 -25.04 10.49 -17.09
CA MET A 17 -26.12 11.17 -17.85
C MET A 17 -27.16 10.19 -18.40
N ASP A 18 -26.77 8.94 -18.65
CA ASP A 18 -27.65 7.88 -19.15
C ASP A 18 -28.44 7.17 -18.01
N ILE A 19 -28.06 7.39 -16.74
CA ILE A 19 -28.78 6.85 -15.58
C ILE A 19 -30.15 7.51 -15.45
N GLY A 20 -31.20 6.70 -15.32
CA GLY A 20 -32.56 7.15 -15.12
C GLY A 20 -32.78 7.88 -13.79
N SER A 21 -33.80 8.77 -13.75
CA SER A 21 -34.09 9.57 -12.54
C SER A 21 -34.41 8.72 -11.30
N GLU A 22 -34.86 7.50 -11.45
CA GLU A 22 -35.16 6.57 -10.35
C GLU A 22 -33.89 6.03 -9.70
N GLU A 23 -32.92 5.61 -10.49
CA GLU A 23 -31.62 5.10 -10.01
C GLU A 23 -30.73 6.22 -9.44
N MET A 24 -30.93 7.46 -9.90
CA MET A 24 -30.17 8.62 -9.45
C MET A 24 -30.50 9.02 -8.00
N GLN A 25 -31.66 8.62 -7.46
CA GLN A 25 -32.05 8.89 -6.08
C GLN A 25 -31.20 8.13 -5.05
N ASP A 26 -30.61 7.00 -5.44
CA ASP A 26 -29.74 6.19 -4.58
C ASP A 26 -28.32 6.77 -4.43
N PHE A 27 -27.95 7.75 -5.25
CA PHE A 27 -26.64 8.38 -5.22
C PHE A 27 -26.73 9.85 -4.80
N SER A 28 -25.93 10.26 -3.80
CA SER A 28 -25.80 11.69 -3.49
C SER A 28 -24.99 12.40 -4.58
N VAL A 29 -25.41 13.59 -4.97
CA VAL A 29 -24.68 14.46 -5.93
C VAL A 29 -23.22 14.66 -5.49
N ALA A 30 -23.00 14.84 -4.19
CA ALA A 30 -21.64 15.00 -3.63
C ALA A 30 -20.78 13.75 -3.86
N SER A 31 -21.35 12.53 -3.75
CA SER A 31 -20.65 11.27 -4.05
C SER A 31 -20.26 11.16 -5.52
N LEU A 32 -21.16 11.53 -6.43
CA LEU A 32 -20.90 11.50 -7.88
C LEU A 32 -19.79 12.50 -8.26
N ILE A 33 -19.81 13.71 -7.70
CA ILE A 33 -18.77 14.70 -7.92
C ILE A 33 -17.41 14.19 -7.42
N THR A 34 -17.36 13.62 -6.21
CA THR A 34 -16.12 13.08 -5.64
C THR A 34 -15.55 11.95 -6.49
N ARG A 35 -16.39 11.02 -6.95
CA ARG A 35 -15.97 9.92 -7.84
C ARG A 35 -15.48 10.41 -9.19
N THR A 36 -16.15 11.40 -9.77
CA THR A 36 -15.81 11.95 -11.10
C THR A 36 -14.54 12.79 -11.07
N THR A 37 -14.21 13.41 -9.95
CA THR A 37 -13.06 14.31 -9.84
C THR A 37 -11.90 13.69 -9.08
N ASN A 38 -12.08 13.40 -7.80
CA ASN A 38 -11.02 12.98 -6.90
C ASN A 38 -10.57 11.54 -7.15
N ASP A 39 -11.50 10.59 -7.26
CA ASP A 39 -11.15 9.18 -7.41
C ASP A 39 -10.45 8.92 -8.75
N ILE A 40 -10.92 9.54 -9.84
CA ILE A 40 -10.24 9.45 -11.13
C ILE A 40 -8.84 10.06 -11.08
N THR A 41 -8.65 11.16 -10.34
CA THR A 41 -7.33 11.77 -10.17
C THR A 41 -6.39 10.85 -9.38
N GLN A 42 -6.87 10.17 -8.35
CA GLN A 42 -6.08 9.17 -7.62
C GLN A 42 -5.71 7.97 -8.50
N ILE A 43 -6.67 7.44 -9.26
CA ILE A 43 -6.40 6.37 -10.23
C ILE A 43 -5.38 6.81 -11.27
N GLN A 44 -5.49 8.04 -11.78
CA GLN A 44 -4.51 8.60 -12.72
C GLN A 44 -3.10 8.63 -12.12
N MET A 45 -2.95 9.05 -10.86
CA MET A 45 -1.64 9.05 -10.18
C MET A 45 -1.08 7.64 -10.01
N ILE A 46 -1.91 6.67 -9.59
CA ILE A 46 -1.49 5.27 -9.44
C ILE A 46 -1.04 4.69 -10.79
N VAL A 47 -1.81 4.91 -11.85
CA VAL A 47 -1.47 4.44 -13.21
C VAL A 47 -0.20 5.14 -13.70
N ALA A 48 -0.04 6.44 -13.49
CA ALA A 48 1.14 7.19 -13.89
C ALA A 48 2.40 6.66 -13.19
N MET A 49 2.35 6.51 -11.86
CA MET A 49 3.47 5.98 -11.07
C MET A 49 3.77 4.52 -11.40
N GLY A 50 2.73 3.69 -11.55
CA GLY A 50 2.86 2.28 -11.91
C GLY A 50 3.52 2.10 -13.29
N LEU A 51 3.05 2.79 -14.31
CA LEU A 51 3.64 2.76 -15.65
C LEU A 51 5.09 3.27 -15.65
N GLN A 52 5.35 4.36 -14.92
CA GLN A 52 6.71 4.90 -14.81
C GLN A 52 7.66 3.89 -14.17
N MET A 53 7.26 3.23 -13.10
CA MET A 53 8.07 2.19 -12.46
C MET A 53 8.24 0.96 -13.34
N MET A 54 7.17 0.48 -13.97
CA MET A 54 7.22 -0.70 -14.86
C MET A 54 8.12 -0.51 -16.08
N ILE A 55 8.19 0.69 -16.64
CA ILE A 55 9.03 0.99 -17.79
C ILE A 55 10.46 1.31 -17.36
N LYS A 56 10.63 2.12 -16.32
CA LYS A 56 11.95 2.57 -15.87
C LYS A 56 12.79 1.44 -15.28
N SER A 57 12.19 0.54 -14.49
CA SER A 57 12.91 -0.54 -13.81
C SER A 57 13.63 -1.51 -14.78
N PRO A 58 12.98 -2.07 -15.83
CA PRO A 58 13.68 -2.98 -16.73
C PRO A 58 14.74 -2.26 -17.57
N ILE A 59 14.51 -1.01 -17.99
CA ILE A 59 15.49 -0.22 -18.73
C ILE A 59 16.74 0.00 -17.87
N MET A 60 16.58 0.39 -16.61
CA MET A 60 17.70 0.58 -15.68
C MET A 60 18.41 -0.74 -15.37
N ALA A 61 17.68 -1.84 -15.25
CA ALA A 61 18.28 -3.16 -15.03
C ALA A 61 19.13 -3.60 -16.21
N VAL A 62 18.62 -3.50 -17.45
CA VAL A 62 19.38 -3.81 -18.68
C VAL A 62 20.60 -2.91 -18.79
N TRP A 63 20.44 -1.61 -18.58
CA TRP A 63 21.55 -0.65 -18.63
C TRP A 63 22.63 -1.00 -17.60
N ALA A 64 22.26 -1.33 -16.37
CA ALA A 64 23.19 -1.74 -15.32
C ALA A 64 23.96 -3.01 -15.71
N ILE A 65 23.27 -4.03 -16.26
CA ILE A 65 23.88 -5.27 -16.71
C ILE A 65 24.92 -4.99 -17.83
N ILE A 66 24.55 -4.19 -18.84
CA ILE A 66 25.47 -3.82 -19.92
C ILE A 66 26.73 -3.11 -19.40
N LYS A 67 26.54 -2.21 -18.42
CA LYS A 67 27.67 -1.48 -17.82
C LYS A 67 28.58 -2.38 -17.00
N ILE A 68 28.06 -3.39 -16.33
CA ILE A 68 28.80 -4.34 -15.50
C ILE A 68 29.61 -5.29 -16.40
N LEU A 69 29.01 -5.82 -17.47
CA LEU A 69 29.68 -6.74 -18.39
C LEU A 69 30.85 -6.13 -19.13
N GLY A 70 30.95 -4.79 -19.24
CA GLY A 70 32.08 -4.07 -19.84
C GLY A 70 33.27 -3.79 -18.92
N LYS A 71 33.17 -4.20 -17.63
CA LYS A 71 34.25 -4.04 -16.62
C LYS A 71 34.96 -5.38 -16.35
N SER A 72 35.95 -5.33 -15.44
CA SER A 72 36.66 -6.53 -15.03
C SER A 72 35.72 -7.56 -14.39
N TRP A 73 36.02 -8.82 -14.60
CA TRP A 73 35.21 -9.93 -14.09
C TRP A 73 35.07 -9.90 -12.55
N GLU A 74 36.10 -9.46 -11.85
CA GLU A 74 36.14 -9.36 -10.40
C GLU A 74 35.10 -8.36 -9.87
N LEU A 75 34.98 -7.18 -10.47
CA LEU A 75 34.00 -6.16 -10.13
C LEU A 75 32.56 -6.64 -10.45
N SER A 76 32.42 -7.39 -11.54
CA SER A 76 31.12 -7.98 -11.90
C SER A 76 30.66 -9.02 -10.89
N ALA A 77 31.57 -9.85 -10.38
CA ALA A 77 31.26 -10.86 -9.37
C ALA A 77 30.86 -10.23 -8.02
N VAL A 78 31.58 -9.19 -7.58
CA VAL A 78 31.25 -8.45 -6.34
C VAL A 78 29.87 -7.79 -6.46
N THR A 79 29.61 -7.13 -7.58
CA THR A 79 28.31 -6.48 -7.83
C THR A 79 27.18 -7.51 -7.81
N ALA A 80 27.35 -8.64 -8.49
CA ALA A 80 26.38 -9.72 -8.51
C ALA A 80 26.10 -10.26 -7.10
N ALA A 81 27.13 -10.45 -6.27
CA ALA A 81 26.98 -10.90 -4.89
C ALA A 81 26.12 -9.92 -4.06
N PHE A 82 26.37 -8.62 -4.14
CA PHE A 82 25.57 -7.61 -3.45
C PHE A 82 24.11 -7.59 -3.93
N VAL A 83 23.88 -7.66 -5.24
CA VAL A 83 22.53 -7.72 -5.81
C VAL A 83 21.79 -8.95 -5.29
N VAL A 84 22.43 -10.12 -5.26
CA VAL A 84 21.83 -11.35 -4.73
C VAL A 84 21.47 -11.19 -3.26
N VAL A 85 22.35 -10.63 -2.43
CA VAL A 85 22.09 -10.39 -1.00
C VAL A 85 20.87 -9.45 -0.82
N ILE A 86 20.80 -8.36 -1.58
CA ILE A 86 19.66 -7.43 -1.53
C ILE A 86 18.38 -8.14 -1.96
N CYS A 87 18.39 -8.87 -3.08
CA CYS A 87 17.20 -9.62 -3.56
C CYS A 87 16.72 -10.64 -2.54
N VAL A 88 17.62 -11.44 -1.97
CA VAL A 88 17.27 -12.43 -0.94
C VAL A 88 16.66 -11.74 0.28
N THR A 89 17.24 -10.65 0.75
CA THR A 89 16.71 -9.89 1.90
C THR A 89 15.31 -9.37 1.60
N VAL A 90 15.10 -8.73 0.46
CA VAL A 90 13.79 -8.17 0.08
C VAL A 90 12.74 -9.27 -0.07
N ILE A 91 13.06 -10.35 -0.77
CA ILE A 91 12.15 -11.48 -0.98
C ILE A 91 11.78 -12.10 0.37
N THR A 92 12.74 -12.32 1.27
CA THR A 92 12.50 -12.88 2.61
C THR A 92 11.58 -11.98 3.43
N VAL A 93 11.89 -10.68 3.50
CA VAL A 93 11.05 -9.70 4.23
C VAL A 93 9.63 -9.66 3.65
N MET A 94 9.49 -9.58 2.33
CA MET A 94 8.17 -9.54 1.69
C MET A 94 7.38 -10.83 1.94
N SER A 95 7.99 -11.99 1.82
CA SER A 95 7.33 -13.29 2.06
C SER A 95 6.78 -13.41 3.48
N ILE A 96 7.47 -12.82 4.47
CA ILE A 96 7.03 -12.81 5.86
C ILE A 96 5.97 -11.71 6.10
N CYS A 97 6.11 -10.55 5.49
CA CYS A 97 5.22 -9.40 5.74
C CYS A 97 3.86 -9.51 5.02
N ILE A 98 3.82 -10.06 3.80
CA ILE A 98 2.57 -10.18 3.02
C ILE A 98 1.44 -10.90 3.78
N PRO A 99 1.65 -12.09 4.38
CA PRO A 99 0.59 -12.75 5.15
C PRO A 99 0.17 -11.96 6.38
N ARG A 100 1.10 -11.22 7.00
CA ARG A 100 0.81 -10.38 8.17
C ARG A 100 -0.02 -9.16 7.83
N PHE A 101 0.08 -8.60 6.63
CA PHE A 101 -0.81 -7.53 6.17
C PHE A 101 -2.27 -7.96 6.15
N ARG A 102 -2.57 -9.22 5.81
CA ARG A 102 -3.94 -9.77 5.90
C ARG A 102 -4.45 -9.81 7.34
N ILE A 103 -3.57 -10.08 8.30
CA ILE A 103 -3.92 -10.07 9.74
C ILE A 103 -4.22 -8.62 10.18
N VAL A 104 -3.38 -7.67 9.80
CA VAL A 104 -3.61 -6.25 10.08
C VAL A 104 -4.96 -5.79 9.52
N GLN A 105 -5.30 -6.18 8.28
CA GLN A 105 -6.58 -5.82 7.68
C GLN A 105 -7.77 -6.38 8.48
N LYS A 106 -7.72 -7.65 8.89
CA LYS A 106 -8.76 -8.25 9.73
C LYS A 106 -8.92 -7.55 11.09
N LEU A 107 -7.80 -7.16 11.71
CA LEU A 107 -7.83 -6.44 12.98
C LEU A 107 -8.37 -5.02 12.80
N THR A 108 -8.04 -4.34 11.69
CA THR A 108 -8.62 -3.04 11.33
C THR A 108 -10.14 -3.13 11.17
N ASP A 109 -10.63 -4.15 10.45
CA ASP A 109 -12.07 -4.36 10.28
C ASP A 109 -12.77 -4.62 11.63
N GLN A 110 -12.09 -5.36 12.51
CA GLN A 110 -12.59 -5.64 13.87
C GLN A 110 -12.66 -4.38 14.72
N ILE A 111 -11.61 -3.54 14.70
CA ILE A 111 -11.58 -2.25 15.40
C ILE A 111 -12.70 -1.34 14.89
N ASN A 112 -12.84 -1.23 13.56
CA ASN A 112 -13.89 -0.41 12.94
C ASN A 112 -15.29 -0.89 13.32
N ARG A 113 -15.50 -2.21 13.42
CA ARG A 113 -16.77 -2.77 13.87
C ARG A 113 -17.06 -2.40 15.31
N VAL A 114 -16.10 -2.58 16.22
CA VAL A 114 -16.27 -2.23 17.65
C VAL A 114 -16.51 -0.73 17.83
N ALA A 115 -15.77 0.11 17.09
CA ALA A 115 -15.98 1.56 17.11
C ALA A 115 -17.39 1.94 16.64
N ARG A 116 -17.89 1.34 15.57
CA ARG A 116 -19.24 1.57 15.07
C ARG A 116 -20.30 1.10 16.06
N GLU A 117 -20.13 -0.09 16.64
CA GLU A 117 -21.02 -0.60 17.70
C GLU A 117 -21.11 0.36 18.89
N ASN A 118 -19.95 0.90 19.32
CA ASN A 118 -19.86 1.88 20.41
C ASN A 118 -20.58 3.19 20.06
N LEU A 119 -20.33 3.74 18.87
CA LEU A 119 -20.95 5.00 18.45
C LEU A 119 -22.48 4.86 18.31
N THR A 120 -22.96 3.73 17.81
CA THR A 120 -24.39 3.48 17.65
C THR A 120 -25.09 3.19 18.99
N GLY A 121 -24.40 2.51 19.91
CA GLY A 121 -24.95 2.09 21.20
C GLY A 121 -24.48 2.93 22.38
N ILE A 122 -23.91 4.13 22.20
CA ILE A 122 -23.26 4.91 23.25
C ILE A 122 -24.18 5.16 24.47
N ASN A 123 -25.45 5.45 24.22
CA ASN A 123 -26.44 5.68 25.28
C ASN A 123 -26.69 4.41 26.13
N VAL A 124 -26.66 3.24 25.49
CA VAL A 124 -26.82 1.95 26.16
C VAL A 124 -25.59 1.65 27.02
N VAL A 125 -24.39 1.90 26.46
CA VAL A 125 -23.10 1.72 27.19
C VAL A 125 -23.10 2.55 28.47
N HIS A 126 -23.50 3.82 28.39
CA HIS A 126 -23.60 4.69 29.57
C HIS A 126 -24.69 4.27 30.54
N ALA A 127 -25.86 3.85 30.05
CA ALA A 127 -26.98 3.42 30.92
C ALA A 127 -26.62 2.18 31.75
N PHE A 128 -25.75 1.32 31.26
CA PHE A 128 -25.32 0.08 31.94
C PHE A 128 -23.94 0.17 32.57
N ASN A 129 -23.27 1.34 32.58
CA ASN A 129 -21.88 1.54 33.04
C ASN A 129 -20.91 0.52 32.43
N ALA A 130 -21.07 0.24 31.12
CA ALA A 130 -20.33 -0.80 30.40
C ALA A 130 -19.10 -0.25 29.65
N GLU A 131 -18.63 0.95 30.00
CA GLU A 131 -17.50 1.64 29.33
C GLU A 131 -16.22 0.79 29.43
N GLN A 132 -15.94 0.21 30.59
CA GLN A 132 -14.75 -0.61 30.77
C GLN A 132 -14.76 -1.84 29.88
N TYR A 133 -15.90 -2.52 29.78
CA TYR A 133 -16.08 -3.66 28.88
C TYR A 133 -15.83 -3.28 27.42
N GLN A 134 -16.34 -2.13 26.99
CA GLN A 134 -16.17 -1.65 25.62
C GLN A 134 -14.72 -1.20 25.34
N ASN A 135 -14.07 -0.59 26.34
CA ASN A 135 -12.65 -0.25 26.23
C ASN A 135 -11.79 -1.51 26.07
N ASP A 136 -12.04 -2.55 26.85
CA ASP A 136 -11.29 -3.82 26.74
C ASP A 136 -11.53 -4.50 25.38
N LYS A 137 -12.79 -4.47 24.91
CA LYS A 137 -13.18 -4.99 23.58
C LYS A 137 -12.48 -4.25 22.45
N PHE A 138 -12.22 -2.95 22.59
CA PHE A 138 -11.49 -2.13 21.61
C PHE A 138 -9.96 -2.29 21.75
N ASN A 139 -9.46 -2.29 22.97
CA ASN A 139 -8.03 -2.31 23.27
C ASN A 139 -7.36 -3.62 22.82
N LYS A 140 -8.03 -4.76 22.99
CA LYS A 140 -7.45 -6.06 22.62
C LYS A 140 -7.05 -6.13 21.13
N PRO A 141 -7.94 -5.93 20.17
CA PRO A 141 -7.55 -5.96 18.74
C PRO A 141 -6.60 -4.80 18.38
N SER A 142 -6.66 -3.67 19.07
CA SER A 142 -5.73 -2.55 18.86
C SER A 142 -4.30 -2.92 19.28
N LEU A 143 -4.11 -3.56 20.44
CA LEU A 143 -2.81 -4.07 20.89
C LEU A 143 -2.29 -5.18 19.99
N ASP A 144 -3.15 -6.10 19.53
CA ASP A 144 -2.77 -7.15 18.61
C ASP A 144 -2.31 -6.57 17.27
N MET A 145 -3.00 -5.56 16.75
CA MET A 145 -2.62 -4.85 15.54
C MET A 145 -1.26 -4.15 15.72
N MET A 146 -1.07 -3.43 16.83
CA MET A 146 0.20 -2.79 17.16
C MET A 146 1.35 -3.81 17.18
N ASN A 147 1.16 -4.96 17.82
CA ASN A 147 2.17 -6.00 17.92
C ASN A 147 2.56 -6.57 16.54
N VAL A 148 1.58 -6.79 15.66
CA VAL A 148 1.85 -7.24 14.28
C VAL A 148 2.57 -6.16 13.47
N GLN A 149 2.16 -4.90 13.59
CA GLN A 149 2.80 -3.78 12.89
C GLN A 149 4.25 -3.56 13.37
N VAL A 150 4.51 -3.60 14.68
CA VAL A 150 5.87 -3.48 15.23
C VAL A 150 6.78 -4.60 14.71
N LYS A 151 6.27 -5.84 14.64
CA LYS A 151 7.04 -6.95 14.07
C LYS A 151 7.34 -6.73 12.58
N ASN A 152 6.39 -6.23 11.81
CA ASN A 152 6.60 -5.89 10.40
C ASN A 152 7.61 -4.76 10.24
N GLN A 153 7.50 -3.68 11.03
CA GLN A 153 8.43 -2.55 10.99
C GLN A 153 9.86 -2.96 11.34
N LYS A 154 10.05 -3.84 12.33
CA LYS A 154 11.38 -4.39 12.65
C LYS A 154 12.00 -5.15 11.49
N LEU A 155 11.19 -5.90 10.72
CA LEU A 155 11.67 -6.60 9.53
C LEU A 155 11.99 -5.62 8.39
N PHE A 156 11.15 -4.62 8.14
CA PHE A 156 11.42 -3.57 7.16
C PHE A 156 12.66 -2.74 7.52
N ALA A 157 12.92 -2.53 8.82
CA ALA A 157 14.10 -1.81 9.28
C ALA A 157 15.42 -2.49 8.89
N LEU A 158 15.42 -3.81 8.58
CA LEU A 158 16.61 -4.51 8.07
C LEU A 158 16.91 -4.21 6.59
N VAL A 159 15.91 -3.80 5.83
CA VAL A 159 16.07 -3.52 4.39
C VAL A 159 16.96 -2.31 4.17
N GLN A 160 16.76 -1.24 4.93
CA GLN A 160 17.51 0.01 4.77
C GLN A 160 19.02 -0.15 5.00
N PRO A 161 19.49 -0.75 6.11
CA PRO A 161 20.92 -1.01 6.31
C PRO A 161 21.52 -1.91 5.21
N THR A 162 20.79 -2.94 4.78
CA THR A 162 21.24 -3.84 3.71
C THR A 162 21.44 -3.09 2.40
N MET A 163 20.49 -2.21 2.04
CA MET A 163 20.60 -1.37 0.85
C MET A 163 21.78 -0.39 0.97
N THR A 164 21.94 0.26 2.11
CA THR A 164 23.03 1.22 2.36
C THR A 164 24.40 0.53 2.30
N LEU A 165 24.55 -0.64 2.91
CA LEU A 165 25.76 -1.44 2.82
C LEU A 165 26.05 -1.87 1.37
N GLY A 166 25.02 -2.30 0.63
CA GLY A 166 25.19 -2.65 -0.78
C GLY A 166 25.65 -1.47 -1.63
N MET A 167 25.01 -0.30 -1.48
CA MET A 167 25.37 0.90 -2.23
C MET A 167 26.78 1.40 -1.89
N ASN A 168 27.11 1.50 -0.60
CA ASN A 168 28.43 1.95 -0.16
C ASN A 168 29.52 0.92 -0.47
N GLY A 169 29.24 -0.37 -0.33
CA GLY A 169 30.16 -1.43 -0.73
C GLY A 169 30.52 -1.39 -2.21
N LEU A 170 29.51 -1.14 -3.07
CA LEU A 170 29.75 -0.96 -4.52
C LEU A 170 30.46 0.35 -4.86
N ALA A 171 30.35 1.39 -4.06
CA ALA A 171 31.06 2.65 -4.28
C ALA A 171 32.54 2.59 -3.92
N LEU A 172 32.93 1.60 -3.10
CA LEU A 172 34.33 1.38 -2.69
C LEU A 172 35.09 0.43 -3.63
N THR A 173 34.39 -0.25 -4.52
CA THR A 173 34.95 -1.14 -5.56
C THR A 173 34.98 -0.47 -6.92
#